data_fd31714d6f140d085f30c49a576ce1c8
#
_entry.id   fd31714d6f140d085f30c49a576ce1c8
#
_cell.length_a   1.000
_cell.length_b   1.000
_cell.length_c   1.000
_cell.angle_alpha   90.00
_cell.angle_beta   90.00
_cell.angle_gamma   90.00
#
_symmetry.space_group_name_H-M   'P 1'
#
loop_
_entity.id
_entity.type
_entity.pdbx_description
1 polymer ?
#
loop_
_entity_poly.entity_id
_entity_poly.type
_entity_poly.pdbx_seq_one_letter_code
_entity_poly.pdbx_strand_id
1 'polypeptide(L)'
;MKTLLVILAALVLVPAASAAFPTPFAAQGVDAGLYNLDHSLRFVALKAASGTRVQALRASDGSVVASQPLQGDWGIPMLTYNGLAGGLFHDGSAFVLQSVGISTTTKFAILSTRDLALQDTISLDGYYGFDALSPDGSLLYLIQHTSTRDYQHYVVRAYDLRVHTLLENRIADKAQKSWVMKGQAVTRATSPSGRWVYTLYSNPGGYPFIHALDTVNGVAHCIGLPWKAANQTPVSAFTLTLSGSWLAVKRVDGKTWRRVRTGTWRVFKP
;
A
#
# COMPACT_ATOMS: atom_id res chain seq x y z
N MET A 1 8.88 59.45 19.01
CA MET A 1 7.89 58.45 18.52
C MET A 1 8.58 57.14 18.38
N LYS A 2 8.30 56.17 19.28
CA LYS A 2 8.89 54.79 19.21
C LYS A 2 7.84 53.89 18.57
N THR A 3 8.13 53.41 17.38
CA THR A 3 7.26 52.48 16.64
C THR A 3 7.41 51.08 17.24
N LEU A 4 6.34 50.56 17.81
CA LEU A 4 6.27 49.22 18.37
C LEU A 4 5.99 48.21 17.22
N LEU A 5 6.94 47.37 16.92
CA LEU A 5 6.81 46.29 15.93
C LEU A 5 6.12 45.08 16.61
N VAL A 6 4.86 44.85 16.29
CA VAL A 6 4.12 43.67 16.73
C VAL A 6 4.43 42.53 15.78
N ILE A 7 5.20 41.56 16.26
CA ILE A 7 5.45 40.28 15.51
C ILE A 7 4.28 39.36 15.79
N LEU A 8 3.42 39.16 14.80
CA LEU A 8 2.35 38.16 14.83
C LEU A 8 2.97 36.80 14.58
N ALA A 9 3.15 35.97 15.61
CA ALA A 9 3.53 34.59 15.48
C ALA A 9 2.32 33.79 14.92
N ALA A 10 2.39 33.36 13.67
CA ALA A 10 1.43 32.46 13.10
C ALA A 10 1.61 31.06 13.75
N LEU A 11 0.66 30.68 14.58
CA LEU A 11 0.56 29.33 15.14
C LEU A 11 0.18 28.40 13.99
N VAL A 12 1.12 27.64 13.47
CA VAL A 12 0.85 26.52 12.53
C VAL A 12 0.21 25.42 13.36
N LEU A 13 -1.11 25.32 13.32
CA LEU A 13 -1.85 24.17 13.81
C LEU A 13 -1.47 22.96 12.96
N VAL A 14 -0.57 22.14 13.45
CA VAL A 14 -0.34 20.79 12.94
C VAL A 14 -1.65 20.02 13.17
N PRO A 15 -2.33 19.50 12.13
CA PRO A 15 -3.55 18.74 12.34
C PRO A 15 -3.22 17.53 13.24
N ALA A 16 -4.03 17.37 14.30
CA ALA A 16 -3.97 16.25 15.20
C ALA A 16 -4.05 14.96 14.38
N ALA A 17 -3.21 14.00 14.77
CA ALA A 17 -3.11 12.68 14.16
C ALA A 17 -4.51 12.13 13.83
N SER A 18 -4.81 12.02 12.54
CA SER A 18 -5.95 11.28 12.04
C SER A 18 -5.88 9.88 12.62
N ALA A 19 -6.99 9.38 13.16
CA ALA A 19 -7.10 8.00 13.59
C ALA A 19 -6.55 7.11 12.48
N ALA A 20 -5.48 6.37 12.76
CA ALA A 20 -4.77 5.60 11.76
C ALA A 20 -5.72 4.57 11.18
N PHE A 21 -6.14 4.74 9.95
CA PHE A 21 -6.84 3.70 9.21
C PHE A 21 -5.93 2.48 9.07
N PRO A 22 -6.48 1.26 9.16
CA PRO A 22 -5.70 0.05 8.91
C PRO A 22 -5.16 0.10 7.48
N THR A 23 -3.88 -0.15 7.31
CA THR A 23 -3.28 -0.29 5.97
C THR A 23 -3.30 -1.75 5.54
N PRO A 24 -3.62 -2.03 4.26
CA PRO A 24 -4.02 -1.08 3.21
C PRO A 24 -5.47 -0.59 3.37
N PHE A 25 -5.75 0.59 2.86
CA PHE A 25 -7.09 1.19 2.83
C PHE A 25 -7.31 1.93 1.50
N ALA A 26 -8.58 2.27 1.18
CA ALA A 26 -8.91 3.05 0.00
C ALA A 26 -9.02 4.54 0.33
N ALA A 27 -8.32 5.41 -0.39
CA ALA A 27 -8.36 6.85 -0.20
C ALA A 27 -8.97 7.58 -1.38
N GLN A 28 -9.75 8.61 -1.08
CA GLN A 28 -10.29 9.56 -2.06
C GLN A 28 -9.62 10.92 -1.87
N GLY A 29 -9.50 11.68 -2.94
CA GLY A 29 -8.94 13.02 -2.93
C GLY A 29 -7.77 13.20 -3.88
N VAL A 30 -7.44 14.47 -4.15
CA VAL A 30 -6.33 14.81 -5.06
C VAL A 30 -4.96 14.40 -4.52
N ASP A 31 -4.80 14.29 -3.21
CA ASP A 31 -3.53 13.92 -2.60
C ASP A 31 -3.27 12.41 -2.62
N ALA A 32 -4.33 11.60 -2.74
CA ALA A 32 -4.27 10.14 -2.83
C ALA A 32 -4.25 9.72 -4.31
N GLY A 33 -3.13 9.91 -4.99
CA GLY A 33 -3.03 9.63 -6.43
C GLY A 33 -2.03 8.51 -6.75
N LEU A 34 -2.35 7.74 -7.81
CA LEU A 34 -1.51 6.71 -8.38
C LEU A 34 -0.89 7.22 -9.67
N TYR A 35 0.43 7.17 -9.78
CA TYR A 35 1.13 7.56 -11.02
C TYR A 35 1.16 6.42 -12.02
N ASN A 36 1.09 6.77 -13.33
CA ASN A 36 1.42 5.85 -14.40
C ASN A 36 2.95 5.59 -14.46
N LEU A 37 3.40 4.68 -15.34
CA LEU A 37 4.80 4.21 -15.34
C LEU A 37 5.84 5.30 -15.60
N ASP A 38 5.55 6.26 -16.46
CA ASP A 38 6.45 7.38 -16.79
C ASP A 38 6.23 8.63 -15.93
N HIS A 39 5.35 8.53 -14.93
CA HIS A 39 4.97 9.61 -14.03
C HIS A 39 4.41 10.87 -14.73
N SER A 40 3.93 10.76 -15.96
CA SER A 40 3.32 11.87 -16.71
C SER A 40 1.87 12.12 -16.30
N LEU A 41 1.18 11.06 -15.85
CA LEU A 41 -0.21 11.11 -15.38
C LEU A 41 -0.34 10.63 -13.94
N ARG A 42 -1.33 11.19 -13.25
CA ARG A 42 -1.72 10.76 -11.92
C ARG A 42 -3.23 10.47 -11.89
N PHE A 43 -3.60 9.25 -11.57
CA PHE A 43 -4.99 8.82 -11.41
C PHE A 43 -5.47 9.12 -9.99
N VAL A 44 -6.63 9.75 -9.87
CA VAL A 44 -7.26 10.08 -8.58
C VAL A 44 -8.72 9.64 -8.57
N ALA A 45 -9.22 9.30 -7.40
CA ALA A 45 -10.62 9.00 -7.15
C ALA A 45 -11.20 10.09 -6.24
N LEU A 46 -12.23 10.78 -6.72
CA LEU A 46 -12.84 11.91 -6.01
C LEU A 46 -14.29 11.55 -5.65
N LYS A 47 -14.71 11.88 -4.44
CA LYS A 47 -16.10 11.73 -4.04
C LYS A 47 -17.00 12.62 -4.91
N ALA A 48 -18.09 12.06 -5.42
CA ALA A 48 -19.11 12.77 -6.20
C ALA A 48 -20.49 12.57 -5.58
N ALA A 49 -21.48 13.36 -6.00
CA ALA A 49 -22.84 13.29 -5.46
C ALA A 49 -23.48 11.90 -5.66
N SER A 50 -23.13 11.18 -6.74
CA SER A 50 -23.66 9.86 -7.10
C SER A 50 -22.53 8.85 -7.32
N GLY A 51 -21.62 8.68 -6.34
CA GLY A 51 -20.53 7.72 -6.43
C GLY A 51 -19.16 8.37 -6.48
N THR A 52 -18.29 7.90 -7.36
CA THR A 52 -16.90 8.36 -7.50
C THR A 52 -16.67 8.96 -8.88
N ARG A 53 -15.90 10.04 -8.94
CA ARG A 53 -15.33 10.57 -10.18
C ARG A 53 -13.87 10.18 -10.24
N VAL A 54 -13.52 9.35 -11.21
CA VAL A 54 -12.14 8.98 -11.49
C VAL A 54 -11.56 9.94 -12.50
N GLN A 55 -10.37 10.47 -12.25
CA GLN A 55 -9.70 11.40 -13.15
C GLN A 55 -8.25 11.00 -13.40
N ALA A 56 -7.80 11.23 -14.64
CA ALA A 56 -6.40 11.26 -14.98
C ALA A 56 -5.96 12.73 -15.02
N LEU A 57 -5.00 13.08 -14.18
CA LEU A 57 -4.43 14.42 -14.09
C LEU A 57 -3.04 14.44 -14.70
N ARG A 58 -2.70 15.47 -15.45
CA ARG A 58 -1.31 15.70 -15.86
C ARG A 58 -0.46 15.97 -14.63
N ALA A 59 0.63 15.24 -14.46
CA ALA A 59 1.45 15.34 -13.25
C ALA A 59 2.17 16.68 -13.12
N SER A 60 2.46 17.36 -14.24
CA SER A 60 3.22 18.61 -14.26
C SER A 60 2.42 19.84 -13.76
N ASP A 61 1.10 19.88 -13.98
CA ASP A 61 0.27 21.05 -13.71
C ASP A 61 -1.09 20.73 -13.07
N GLY A 62 -1.40 19.43 -12.88
CA GLY A 62 -2.65 18.98 -12.29
C GLY A 62 -3.87 19.12 -13.20
N SER A 63 -3.72 19.51 -14.47
CA SER A 63 -4.82 19.63 -15.41
C SER A 63 -5.49 18.28 -15.67
N VAL A 64 -6.84 18.29 -15.80
CA VAL A 64 -7.62 17.08 -16.06
C VAL A 64 -7.43 16.66 -17.52
N VAL A 65 -6.91 15.47 -17.75
CA VAL A 65 -6.72 14.86 -19.09
C VAL A 65 -7.94 14.00 -19.45
N ALA A 66 -8.44 13.23 -18.48
CA ALA A 66 -9.63 12.39 -18.64
C ALA A 66 -10.44 12.37 -17.34
N SER A 67 -11.74 12.16 -17.45
CA SER A 67 -12.64 12.10 -16.30
C SER A 67 -13.80 11.16 -16.58
N GLN A 68 -14.04 10.19 -15.68
CA GLN A 68 -15.08 9.18 -15.81
C GLN A 68 -15.88 9.06 -14.51
N PRO A 69 -17.22 9.12 -14.54
CA PRO A 69 -18.04 8.78 -13.40
C PRO A 69 -18.05 7.26 -13.18
N LEU A 70 -17.98 6.83 -11.93
CA LEU A 70 -18.06 5.43 -11.54
C LEU A 70 -19.07 5.28 -10.40
N GLN A 71 -20.02 4.36 -10.55
CA GLN A 71 -20.97 4.08 -9.50
C GLN A 71 -20.31 3.39 -8.30
N GLY A 72 -20.69 3.79 -7.08
CA GLY A 72 -20.10 3.29 -5.84
C GLY A 72 -19.02 4.20 -5.28
N ASP A 73 -18.63 3.94 -4.03
CA ASP A 73 -17.57 4.68 -3.34
C ASP A 73 -16.24 3.95 -3.52
N TRP A 74 -15.41 4.47 -4.40
CA TRP A 74 -14.11 3.92 -4.77
C TRP A 74 -12.98 4.85 -4.39
N GLY A 75 -11.84 4.27 -4.00
CA GLY A 75 -10.62 5.01 -3.69
C GLY A 75 -9.39 4.32 -4.26
N ILE A 76 -8.30 5.06 -4.32
CA ILE A 76 -6.97 4.54 -4.64
C ILE A 76 -6.47 3.72 -3.44
N PRO A 77 -5.99 2.47 -3.64
CA PRO A 77 -5.40 1.68 -2.56
C PRO A 77 -4.14 2.35 -1.99
N MET A 78 -4.15 2.63 -0.70
CA MET A 78 -3.01 3.13 0.07
C MET A 78 -2.38 1.96 0.80
N LEU A 79 -1.18 1.57 0.40
CA LEU A 79 -0.53 0.31 0.80
C LEU A 79 0.18 0.40 2.14
N THR A 80 0.63 1.59 2.50
CA THR A 80 1.50 1.79 3.66
C THR A 80 1.12 3.03 4.43
N TYR A 81 1.47 3.05 5.71
CA TYR A 81 1.29 4.20 6.59
C TYR A 81 1.95 5.49 6.05
N ASN A 82 3.06 5.35 5.33
CA ASN A 82 3.78 6.48 4.71
C ASN A 82 3.10 7.00 3.43
N GLY A 83 1.90 6.51 3.09
CA GLY A 83 1.10 7.07 2.00
C GLY A 83 1.46 6.55 0.61
N LEU A 84 2.08 5.37 0.49
CA LEU A 84 2.35 4.78 -0.81
C LEU A 84 1.04 4.28 -1.45
N ALA A 85 0.68 4.85 -2.60
CA ALA A 85 -0.41 4.36 -3.43
C ALA A 85 0.02 3.11 -4.22
N GLY A 86 -0.94 2.23 -4.52
CA GLY A 86 -0.73 1.05 -5.36
C GLY A 86 -1.92 0.72 -6.24
N GLY A 87 -1.80 -0.36 -6.99
CA GLY A 87 -2.86 -0.85 -7.87
C GLY A 87 -2.57 -0.73 -9.36
N LEU A 88 -1.47 -0.10 -9.80
CA LEU A 88 -1.10 -0.08 -11.21
C LEU A 88 -0.63 -1.47 -11.65
N PHE A 89 -1.14 -1.96 -12.76
CA PHE A 89 -0.63 -3.15 -13.43
C PHE A 89 0.81 -2.92 -13.90
N HIS A 90 1.60 -3.98 -13.91
CA HIS A 90 3.04 -3.86 -14.20
C HIS A 90 3.34 -3.37 -15.63
N ASP A 91 2.46 -3.67 -16.57
CA ASP A 91 2.50 -3.18 -17.96
C ASP A 91 1.92 -1.77 -18.14
N GLY A 92 1.36 -1.19 -17.07
CA GLY A 92 0.74 0.13 -17.09
C GLY A 92 -0.62 0.20 -17.78
N SER A 93 -1.21 -0.92 -18.22
CA SER A 93 -2.44 -0.94 -19.01
C SER A 93 -3.70 -0.63 -18.20
N ALA A 94 -3.70 -0.98 -16.91
CA ALA A 94 -4.85 -0.85 -16.04
C ALA A 94 -4.45 -0.52 -14.61
N PHE A 95 -5.42 -0.16 -13.78
CA PHE A 95 -5.22 0.04 -12.35
C PHE A 95 -6.45 -0.39 -11.53
N VAL A 96 -6.20 -0.72 -10.27
CA VAL A 96 -7.21 -1.18 -9.31
C VAL A 96 -7.68 -0.02 -8.45
N LEU A 97 -8.98 0.09 -8.28
CA LEU A 97 -9.62 0.85 -7.20
C LEU A 97 -10.19 -0.13 -6.18
N GLN A 98 -10.31 0.30 -4.94
CA GLN A 98 -10.91 -0.45 -3.84
C GLN A 98 -12.10 0.32 -3.27
N SER A 99 -13.15 -0.38 -2.84
CA SER A 99 -14.28 0.24 -2.13
C SER A 99 -13.81 0.91 -0.84
N VAL A 100 -14.33 2.11 -0.58
CA VAL A 100 -13.96 2.92 0.60
C VAL A 100 -14.66 2.38 1.85
N GLY A 101 -13.95 2.43 2.97
CA GLY A 101 -14.47 2.08 4.30
C GLY A 101 -14.27 0.63 4.68
N ILE A 102 -14.62 0.32 5.94
CA ILE A 102 -14.58 -1.01 6.52
C ILE A 102 -15.95 -1.65 6.33
N SER A 103 -16.00 -2.81 5.70
CA SER A 103 -17.24 -3.50 5.38
C SER A 103 -17.08 -5.03 5.49
N THR A 104 -18.18 -5.72 5.60
CA THR A 104 -18.27 -7.19 5.47
C THR A 104 -18.22 -7.66 4.02
N THR A 105 -18.23 -6.74 3.06
CA THR A 105 -18.04 -7.01 1.64
C THR A 105 -17.09 -5.97 1.08
N THR A 106 -15.96 -6.40 0.54
CA THR A 106 -14.99 -5.52 -0.12
C THR A 106 -15.10 -5.69 -1.63
N LYS A 107 -15.07 -4.57 -2.35
CA LYS A 107 -15.10 -4.58 -3.82
C LYS A 107 -13.83 -3.97 -4.39
N PHE A 108 -13.43 -4.47 -5.56
CA PHE A 108 -12.34 -3.92 -6.36
C PHE A 108 -12.87 -3.65 -7.77
N ALA A 109 -12.44 -2.54 -8.37
CA ALA A 109 -12.73 -2.20 -9.75
C ALA A 109 -11.43 -2.06 -10.52
N ILE A 110 -11.35 -2.64 -11.71
CA ILE A 110 -10.19 -2.56 -12.60
C ILE A 110 -10.55 -1.61 -13.74
N LEU A 111 -9.76 -0.56 -13.90
CA LEU A 111 -9.97 0.46 -14.93
C LEU A 111 -8.79 0.53 -15.88
N SER A 112 -9.09 0.76 -17.15
CA SER A 112 -8.08 1.07 -18.18
C SER A 112 -7.38 2.40 -17.86
N THR A 113 -6.05 2.45 -17.99
CA THR A 113 -5.29 3.70 -17.86
C THR A 113 -5.47 4.64 -19.05
N ARG A 114 -5.87 4.11 -20.21
CA ARG A 114 -6.00 4.86 -21.45
C ARG A 114 -7.21 5.79 -21.48
N ASP A 115 -8.36 5.29 -21.01
CA ASP A 115 -9.65 5.95 -21.16
C ASP A 115 -10.51 5.91 -19.89
N LEU A 116 -9.98 5.37 -18.78
CA LEU A 116 -10.63 5.17 -17.49
C LEU A 116 -11.87 4.26 -17.56
N ALA A 117 -12.03 3.48 -18.65
CA ALA A 117 -13.13 2.55 -18.78
C ALA A 117 -13.06 1.44 -17.75
N LEU A 118 -14.19 1.12 -17.11
CA LEU A 118 -14.32 -0.02 -16.20
C LEU A 118 -14.19 -1.32 -17.01
N GLN A 119 -13.20 -2.14 -16.65
CA GLN A 119 -12.91 -3.43 -17.29
C GLN A 119 -13.51 -4.59 -16.51
N ASP A 120 -13.44 -4.52 -15.16
CA ASP A 120 -13.86 -5.59 -14.28
C ASP A 120 -14.28 -5.09 -12.90
N THR A 121 -15.11 -5.87 -12.20
CA THR A 121 -15.50 -5.62 -10.80
C THR A 121 -15.50 -6.92 -10.02
N ILE A 122 -14.75 -6.95 -8.91
CA ILE A 122 -14.64 -8.07 -8.00
C ILE A 122 -15.40 -7.73 -6.72
N SER A 123 -16.17 -8.69 -6.19
CA SER A 123 -16.86 -8.56 -4.90
C SER A 123 -16.53 -9.77 -4.03
N LEU A 124 -15.98 -9.51 -2.84
CA LEU A 124 -15.54 -10.54 -1.89
C LEU A 124 -16.22 -10.35 -0.55
N ASP A 125 -16.77 -11.43 -0.01
CA ASP A 125 -17.31 -11.45 1.35
C ASP A 125 -16.15 -11.43 2.35
N GLY A 126 -16.11 -10.39 3.18
CA GLY A 126 -15.04 -10.11 4.13
C GLY A 126 -14.44 -8.73 3.96
N TYR A 127 -13.56 -8.37 4.89
CA TYR A 127 -12.80 -7.14 4.82
C TYR A 127 -11.41 -7.41 4.22
N TYR A 128 -11.19 -6.89 3.04
CA TYR A 128 -9.94 -7.04 2.30
C TYR A 128 -9.32 -5.68 2.01
N GLY A 129 -7.99 -5.66 1.92
CA GLY A 129 -7.23 -4.57 1.36
C GLY A 129 -6.40 -5.05 0.18
N PHE A 130 -6.20 -4.19 -0.81
CA PHE A 130 -5.29 -4.46 -1.92
C PHE A 130 -3.85 -4.55 -1.39
N ASP A 131 -3.09 -5.58 -1.83
CA ASP A 131 -1.67 -5.71 -1.49
C ASP A 131 -0.77 -5.56 -2.71
N ALA A 132 -0.90 -6.42 -3.71
CA ALA A 132 -0.04 -6.41 -4.89
C ALA A 132 -0.74 -7.03 -6.11
N LEU A 133 -0.10 -6.90 -7.27
CA LEU A 133 -0.42 -7.66 -8.49
C LEU A 133 0.77 -8.53 -8.89
N SER A 134 0.52 -9.68 -9.51
CA SER A 134 1.56 -10.42 -10.22
C SER A 134 2.03 -9.64 -11.45
N PRO A 135 3.27 -9.83 -11.92
CA PRO A 135 3.80 -9.08 -13.08
C PRO A 135 3.02 -9.29 -14.37
N ASP A 136 2.40 -10.45 -14.53
CA ASP A 136 1.53 -10.79 -15.67
C ASP A 136 0.10 -10.31 -15.53
N GLY A 137 -0.23 -9.66 -14.39
CA GLY A 137 -1.57 -9.16 -14.10
C GLY A 137 -2.61 -10.25 -13.82
N SER A 138 -2.21 -11.52 -13.68
CA SER A 138 -3.15 -12.62 -13.49
C SER A 138 -3.62 -12.82 -12.06
N LEU A 139 -2.82 -12.41 -11.07
CA LEU A 139 -3.12 -12.57 -9.64
C LEU A 139 -3.20 -11.21 -8.94
N LEU A 140 -4.26 -11.03 -8.18
CA LEU A 140 -4.47 -9.93 -7.26
C LEU A 140 -4.21 -10.43 -5.83
N TYR A 141 -3.16 -9.93 -5.18
CA TYR A 141 -2.84 -10.24 -3.79
C TYR A 141 -3.58 -9.31 -2.85
N LEU A 142 -4.12 -9.90 -1.78
CA LEU A 142 -5.04 -9.24 -0.87
C LEU A 142 -4.64 -9.49 0.58
N ILE A 143 -4.77 -8.48 1.41
CA ILE A 143 -4.76 -8.57 2.86
C ILE A 143 -6.19 -8.88 3.31
N GLN A 144 -6.47 -10.09 3.77
CA GLN A 144 -7.74 -10.45 4.37
C GLN A 144 -7.68 -10.24 5.88
N HIS A 145 -8.36 -9.22 6.39
CA HIS A 145 -8.49 -9.01 7.83
C HIS A 145 -9.36 -10.07 8.46
N THR A 146 -8.98 -10.54 9.65
CA THR A 146 -9.70 -11.61 10.35
C THR A 146 -11.06 -11.18 10.87
N SER A 147 -11.26 -9.87 11.03
CA SER A 147 -12.55 -9.28 11.39
C SER A 147 -12.61 -7.79 11.02
N THR A 148 -13.82 -7.24 10.92
CA THR A 148 -14.04 -5.79 10.73
C THR A 148 -13.79 -4.97 12.00
N ARG A 149 -13.57 -5.62 13.15
CA ARG A 149 -13.27 -4.96 14.44
C ARG A 149 -11.80 -5.06 14.84
N ASP A 150 -11.12 -6.12 14.37
CA ASP A 150 -9.69 -6.35 14.60
C ASP A 150 -8.97 -6.45 13.26
N TYR A 151 -8.63 -5.30 12.72
CA TYR A 151 -7.90 -5.17 11.46
C TYR A 151 -6.37 -5.23 11.62
N GLN A 152 -5.87 -5.44 12.84
CA GLN A 152 -4.43 -5.68 13.05
C GLN A 152 -4.03 -7.11 12.72
N HIS A 153 -4.97 -8.06 12.76
CA HIS A 153 -4.72 -9.46 12.42
C HIS A 153 -5.26 -9.76 11.02
N TYR A 154 -4.42 -10.34 10.20
CA TYR A 154 -4.75 -10.59 8.79
C TYR A 154 -3.96 -11.78 8.23
N VAL A 155 -4.43 -12.27 7.11
CA VAL A 155 -3.74 -13.25 6.25
C VAL A 155 -3.62 -12.69 4.84
N VAL A 156 -2.58 -13.11 4.10
CA VAL A 156 -2.45 -12.78 2.69
C VAL A 156 -3.13 -13.86 1.86
N ARG A 157 -3.91 -13.44 0.88
CA ARG A 157 -4.63 -14.29 -0.08
C ARG A 157 -4.31 -13.86 -1.49
N ALA A 158 -4.59 -14.72 -2.46
CA ALA A 158 -4.56 -14.35 -3.87
C ALA A 158 -5.92 -14.58 -4.52
N TYR A 159 -6.31 -13.70 -5.42
CA TYR A 159 -7.47 -13.84 -6.29
C TYR A 159 -6.97 -14.00 -7.74
N ASP A 160 -7.39 -15.06 -8.41
CA ASP A 160 -7.06 -15.29 -9.82
C ASP A 160 -8.05 -14.51 -10.69
N LEU A 161 -7.53 -13.51 -11.40
CA LEU A 161 -8.31 -12.62 -12.26
C LEU A 161 -8.81 -13.29 -13.55
N ARG A 162 -8.17 -14.38 -13.98
CA ARG A 162 -8.53 -15.10 -15.21
C ARG A 162 -9.77 -15.98 -15.03
N VAL A 163 -9.92 -16.55 -13.83
CA VAL A 163 -11.02 -17.46 -13.50
C VAL A 163 -11.94 -16.90 -12.42
N HIS A 164 -11.75 -15.64 -12.02
CA HIS A 164 -12.54 -14.90 -11.04
C HIS A 164 -12.74 -15.66 -9.72
N THR A 165 -11.64 -16.20 -9.16
CA THR A 165 -11.71 -17.06 -7.97
C THR A 165 -10.70 -16.64 -6.91
N LEU A 166 -11.18 -16.51 -5.66
CA LEU A 166 -10.31 -16.36 -4.49
C LEU A 166 -9.68 -17.71 -4.17
N LEU A 167 -8.35 -17.79 -4.28
CA LEU A 167 -7.61 -19.02 -4.02
C LEU A 167 -7.67 -19.38 -2.52
N GLU A 168 -7.83 -20.68 -2.22
CA GLU A 168 -8.02 -21.14 -0.84
C GLU A 168 -6.75 -21.00 0.02
N ASN A 169 -5.58 -21.10 -0.59
CA ASN A 169 -4.32 -21.09 0.14
C ASN A 169 -4.02 -19.71 0.75
N ARG A 170 -3.64 -19.73 2.03
CA ARG A 170 -3.02 -18.57 2.69
C ARG A 170 -1.57 -18.48 2.28
N ILE A 171 -1.12 -17.27 2.02
CA ILE A 171 0.25 -16.98 1.63
C ILE A 171 1.00 -16.49 2.86
N ALA A 172 1.92 -17.33 3.35
CA ALA A 172 2.74 -17.06 4.52
C ALA A 172 4.15 -17.65 4.32
N ASP A 173 5.03 -17.40 5.27
CA ASP A 173 6.31 -18.07 5.32
C ASP A 173 6.13 -19.60 5.36
N LYS A 174 6.96 -20.32 4.62
CA LYS A 174 6.87 -21.81 4.54
C LYS A 174 6.93 -22.48 5.90
N ALA A 175 7.62 -21.89 6.86
CA ALA A 175 7.72 -22.39 8.22
C ALA A 175 6.46 -22.07 9.08
N GLN A 176 5.57 -21.21 8.60
CA GLN A 176 4.44 -20.66 9.36
C GLN A 176 3.15 -20.59 8.51
N LYS A 177 2.81 -21.65 7.80
CA LYS A 177 1.70 -21.70 6.83
C LYS A 177 0.33 -21.28 7.37
N SER A 178 0.09 -21.45 8.66
CA SER A 178 -1.17 -21.06 9.33
C SER A 178 -1.07 -19.73 10.07
N TRP A 179 0.05 -19.03 9.93
CA TRP A 179 0.28 -17.82 10.70
C TRP A 179 -0.64 -16.69 10.28
N VAL A 180 -1.31 -16.13 11.27
CA VAL A 180 -2.03 -14.88 11.15
C VAL A 180 -1.03 -13.78 11.43
N MET A 181 -0.76 -12.95 10.43
CA MET A 181 0.13 -11.79 10.56
C MET A 181 -0.50 -10.73 11.45
N LYS A 182 0.35 -9.97 12.15
CA LYS A 182 -0.07 -8.84 12.98
C LYS A 182 0.79 -7.62 12.68
N GLY A 183 0.17 -6.45 12.63
CA GLY A 183 0.87 -5.18 12.50
C GLY A 183 0.35 -4.31 11.36
N GLN A 184 1.06 -3.23 11.12
CA GLN A 184 0.73 -2.26 10.08
C GLN A 184 1.88 -2.13 9.08
N ALA A 185 1.55 -2.10 7.79
CA ALA A 185 2.49 -1.83 6.71
C ALA A 185 2.99 -0.37 6.80
N VAL A 186 4.30 -0.20 6.96
CA VAL A 186 4.92 1.12 7.15
C VAL A 186 5.46 1.68 5.85
N THR A 187 6.26 0.89 5.14
CA THR A 187 6.95 1.28 3.91
C THR A 187 7.20 0.06 3.06
N ARG A 188 7.38 0.26 1.77
CA ARG A 188 7.48 -0.82 0.79
C ARG A 188 8.57 -0.53 -0.24
N ALA A 189 9.18 -1.60 -0.75
CA ALA A 189 10.01 -1.61 -1.94
C ALA A 189 9.60 -2.77 -2.84
N THR A 190 9.55 -2.55 -4.15
CA THR A 190 9.21 -3.58 -5.14
C THR A 190 10.41 -3.81 -6.06
N SER A 191 10.66 -5.06 -6.44
CA SER A 191 11.69 -5.36 -7.44
C SER A 191 11.31 -4.79 -8.81
N PRO A 192 12.27 -4.42 -9.67
CA PRO A 192 11.98 -3.88 -10.99
C PRO A 192 11.13 -4.81 -11.88
N SER A 193 11.23 -6.12 -11.66
CA SER A 193 10.41 -7.11 -12.37
C SER A 193 8.99 -7.27 -11.81
N GLY A 194 8.62 -6.57 -10.74
CA GLY A 194 7.35 -6.76 -10.05
C GLY A 194 7.25 -8.06 -9.23
N ARG A 195 8.18 -9.03 -9.43
CA ARG A 195 8.11 -10.34 -8.79
C ARG A 195 8.15 -10.27 -7.26
N TRP A 196 9.01 -9.45 -6.69
CA TRP A 196 9.17 -9.37 -5.25
C TRP A 196 8.61 -8.06 -4.70
N VAL A 197 7.73 -8.18 -3.74
CA VAL A 197 7.20 -7.06 -2.97
C VAL A 197 7.65 -7.21 -1.53
N TYR A 198 8.40 -6.23 -1.04
CA TYR A 198 8.95 -6.18 0.31
C TYR A 198 8.24 -5.12 1.11
N THR A 199 7.56 -5.49 2.17
CA THR A 199 6.84 -4.55 3.03
C THR A 199 7.39 -4.63 4.45
N LEU A 200 7.84 -3.49 4.98
CA LEU A 200 8.22 -3.38 6.39
C LEU A 200 6.95 -3.19 7.22
N TYR A 201 6.77 -4.05 8.21
CA TYR A 201 5.67 -4.00 9.16
C TYR A 201 6.13 -3.55 10.54
N SER A 202 5.38 -2.66 11.17
CA SER A 202 5.38 -2.48 12.61
C SER A 202 4.58 -3.62 13.24
N ASN A 203 5.10 -4.19 14.32
CA ASN A 203 4.43 -5.28 15.04
C ASN A 203 4.30 -4.88 16.51
N PRO A 204 3.19 -4.27 16.94
CA PRO A 204 3.00 -3.85 18.32
C PRO A 204 3.11 -5.01 19.30
N GLY A 205 4.02 -4.88 20.29
CA GLY A 205 4.34 -5.94 21.24
C GLY A 205 5.26 -7.04 20.74
N GLY A 206 5.76 -6.92 19.50
CA GLY A 206 6.71 -7.86 18.90
C GLY A 206 7.84 -7.15 18.15
N TYR A 207 8.61 -7.92 17.38
CA TYR A 207 9.65 -7.38 16.53
C TYR A 207 9.09 -6.93 15.19
N PRO A 208 9.54 -5.77 14.64
CA PRO A 208 9.24 -5.41 13.27
C PRO A 208 9.82 -6.46 12.31
N PHE A 209 9.19 -6.64 11.17
CA PHE A 209 9.62 -7.62 10.19
C PHE A 209 9.40 -7.10 8.77
N ILE A 210 10.12 -7.69 7.82
CA ILE A 210 9.86 -7.49 6.40
C ILE A 210 9.12 -8.72 5.90
N HIS A 211 7.93 -8.49 5.32
CA HIS A 211 7.21 -9.50 4.56
C HIS A 211 7.67 -9.40 3.11
N ALA A 212 8.32 -10.45 2.62
CA ALA A 212 8.78 -10.57 1.23
C ALA A 212 7.83 -11.51 0.48
N LEU A 213 6.95 -10.94 -0.33
CA LEU A 213 5.98 -11.66 -1.15
C LEU A 213 6.57 -11.93 -2.55
N ASP A 214 6.66 -13.20 -2.95
CA ASP A 214 6.90 -13.62 -4.33
C ASP A 214 5.57 -13.67 -5.08
N THR A 215 5.30 -12.65 -5.87
CA THR A 215 4.03 -12.49 -6.59
C THR A 215 3.91 -13.42 -7.80
N VAL A 216 4.98 -14.11 -8.18
CA VAL A 216 4.96 -15.11 -9.27
C VAL A 216 4.60 -16.50 -8.72
N ASN A 217 5.18 -16.87 -7.58
CA ASN A 217 5.00 -18.20 -7.00
C ASN A 217 3.93 -18.25 -5.89
N GLY A 218 3.38 -17.12 -5.48
CA GLY A 218 2.38 -17.06 -4.41
C GLY A 218 2.92 -17.56 -3.06
N VAL A 219 4.17 -17.24 -2.75
CA VAL A 219 4.83 -17.61 -1.48
C VAL A 219 5.43 -16.39 -0.81
N ALA A 220 5.67 -16.47 0.50
CA ALA A 220 6.24 -15.37 1.24
C ALA A 220 7.33 -15.81 2.21
N HIS A 221 8.20 -14.86 2.58
CA HIS A 221 9.18 -14.98 3.65
C HIS A 221 8.99 -13.84 4.65
N CYS A 222 9.02 -14.17 5.94
CA CYS A 222 8.97 -13.19 7.01
C CYS A 222 10.35 -13.04 7.65
N ILE A 223 10.96 -11.87 7.47
CA ILE A 223 12.32 -11.58 7.92
C ILE A 223 12.23 -10.71 9.18
N GLY A 224 12.39 -11.31 10.35
CA GLY A 224 12.43 -10.58 11.63
C GLY A 224 13.62 -9.63 11.70
N LEU A 225 13.38 -8.41 12.13
CA LEU A 225 14.44 -7.42 12.33
C LEU A 225 14.82 -7.35 13.82
N PRO A 226 16.14 -7.36 14.15
CA PRO A 226 16.57 -7.28 15.54
C PRO A 226 16.23 -5.89 16.10
N TRP A 227 15.24 -5.85 16.99
CA TRP A 227 14.75 -4.62 17.61
C TRP A 227 15.03 -4.64 19.11
N LYS A 228 15.62 -3.59 19.64
CA LYS A 228 15.73 -3.41 21.08
C LYS A 228 14.65 -2.43 21.54
N ALA A 229 14.00 -2.75 22.66
CA ALA A 229 12.98 -1.88 23.26
C ALA A 229 13.50 -0.46 23.58
N ALA A 230 14.82 -0.30 23.76
CA ALA A 230 15.49 0.99 23.94
C ALA A 230 15.58 1.85 22.68
N ASN A 231 15.19 1.34 21.50
CA ASN A 231 15.12 2.17 20.30
C ASN A 231 13.91 3.10 20.42
N GLN A 232 14.17 4.37 20.69
CA GLN A 232 13.13 5.40 20.79
C GLN A 232 12.55 5.81 19.43
N THR A 233 13.16 5.38 18.32
CA THR A 233 12.70 5.70 16.97
C THR A 233 11.52 4.78 16.60
N PRO A 234 10.32 5.31 16.37
CA PRO A 234 9.18 4.49 15.95
C PRO A 234 9.43 3.86 14.57
N VAL A 235 8.92 2.65 14.36
CA VAL A 235 9.10 1.91 13.08
C VAL A 235 8.53 2.71 11.91
N SER A 236 7.49 3.52 12.13
CA SER A 236 6.90 4.43 11.15
C SER A 236 7.87 5.47 10.57
N ALA A 237 8.98 5.73 11.27
CA ALA A 237 10.02 6.67 10.83
C ALA A 237 11.07 6.01 9.91
N PHE A 238 10.92 4.72 9.58
CA PHE A 238 11.85 4.04 8.68
C PHE A 238 11.33 3.99 7.25
N THR A 239 12.27 3.93 6.30
CA THR A 239 12.00 3.68 4.89
C THR A 239 12.70 2.40 4.45
N LEU A 240 12.11 1.70 3.49
CA LEU A 240 12.67 0.52 2.87
C LEU A 240 13.08 0.85 1.44
N THR A 241 14.31 0.54 1.07
CA THR A 241 14.81 0.73 -0.30
C THR A 241 15.44 -0.55 -0.78
N LEU A 242 15.29 -0.84 -2.09
CA LEU A 242 15.93 -1.97 -2.76
C LEU A 242 16.99 -1.47 -3.73
N SER A 243 18.20 -2.05 -3.67
CA SER A 243 19.26 -1.79 -4.63
C SER A 243 19.97 -3.11 -4.95
N GLY A 244 19.83 -3.58 -6.18
CA GLY A 244 20.28 -4.91 -6.57
C GLY A 244 19.68 -5.99 -5.67
N SER A 245 20.53 -6.79 -5.02
CA SER A 245 20.12 -7.86 -4.10
C SER A 245 20.09 -7.43 -2.62
N TRP A 246 20.02 -6.14 -2.34
CA TRP A 246 20.04 -5.61 -0.98
C TRP A 246 18.83 -4.75 -0.69
N LEU A 247 18.12 -5.11 0.37
CA LEU A 247 17.16 -4.21 1.03
C LEU A 247 17.90 -3.42 2.09
N ALA A 248 17.68 -2.12 2.13
CA ALA A 248 18.17 -1.25 3.19
C ALA A 248 17.00 -0.66 3.96
N VAL A 249 16.96 -0.91 5.27
CA VAL A 249 16.06 -0.24 6.22
C VAL A 249 16.78 1.01 6.68
N LYS A 250 16.27 2.18 6.29
CA LYS A 250 16.88 3.48 6.55
C LYS A 250 16.05 4.27 7.55
N ARG A 251 16.74 5.02 8.40
CA ARG A 251 16.13 6.00 9.31
C ARG A 251 15.75 7.27 8.54
N VAL A 252 14.99 8.16 9.18
CA VAL A 252 14.61 9.47 8.61
C VAL A 252 15.82 10.34 8.26
N ASP A 253 16.97 10.17 8.95
CA ASP A 253 18.22 10.86 8.65
C ASP A 253 18.96 10.27 7.42
N GLY A 254 18.35 9.31 6.72
CA GLY A 254 18.91 8.62 5.56
C GLY A 254 19.93 7.53 5.90
N LYS A 255 20.37 7.41 7.17
CA LYS A 255 21.35 6.39 7.57
C LYS A 255 20.73 5.01 7.55
N THR A 256 21.45 4.06 6.97
CA THR A 256 21.05 2.65 6.98
C THR A 256 21.15 2.11 8.41
N TRP A 257 20.05 1.52 8.88
CA TRP A 257 20.01 0.85 10.18
C TRP A 257 20.27 -0.66 10.07
N ARG A 258 19.69 -1.29 9.03
CA ARG A 258 19.90 -2.72 8.71
C ARG A 258 19.91 -2.92 7.21
N ARG A 259 20.59 -4.00 6.80
CA ARG A 259 20.57 -4.48 5.42
C ARG A 259 20.11 -5.92 5.39
N VAL A 260 19.34 -6.32 4.37
CA VAL A 260 18.89 -7.68 4.18
C VAL A 260 19.32 -8.14 2.79
N ARG A 261 19.95 -9.31 2.70
CA ARG A 261 20.28 -9.95 1.41
C ARG A 261 19.06 -10.70 0.90
N THR A 262 18.50 -10.29 -0.24
CA THR A 262 17.23 -10.84 -0.76
C THR A 262 17.30 -12.32 -1.14
N GLY A 263 18.47 -12.85 -1.55
CA GLY A 263 18.61 -14.26 -1.91
C GLY A 263 18.77 -15.22 -0.72
N THR A 264 19.14 -14.72 0.45
CA THR A 264 19.41 -15.54 1.65
C THR A 264 18.60 -15.13 2.87
N TRP A 265 17.88 -14.02 2.81
CA TRP A 265 17.08 -13.44 3.88
C TRP A 265 17.87 -13.09 5.15
N ARG A 266 19.20 -13.06 5.06
CA ARG A 266 20.06 -12.72 6.20
C ARG A 266 20.06 -11.22 6.45
N VAL A 267 20.02 -10.87 7.74
CA VAL A 267 20.05 -9.49 8.24
C VAL A 267 21.46 -9.14 8.68
N PHE A 268 21.95 -7.99 8.23
CA PHE A 268 23.28 -7.47 8.52
C PHE A 268 23.18 -6.10 9.20
N LYS A 269 24.19 -5.78 9.98
CA LYS A 269 24.47 -4.39 10.38
C LYS A 269 24.93 -3.60 9.15
N PRO A 270 24.78 -2.26 9.14
CA PRO A 270 25.26 -1.42 8.04
C PRO A 270 26.74 -1.56 7.82
#